data_e60f613426b5b3571a1bad5452b679e6
#
_entry.id   e60f613426b5b3571a1bad5452b679e6
#
_cell.length_a   1.000
_cell.length_b   1.000
_cell.length_c   1.000
_cell.angle_alpha   90.00
_cell.angle_beta   90.00
_cell.angle_gamma   90.00
#
_symmetry.space_group_name_H-M   'P 1'
#
loop_
_entity.id
_entity.type
_entity.pdbx_description
1 polymer ?
#
loop_
_entity_poly.entity_id
_entity_poly.type
_entity_poly.pdbx_seq_one_letter_code
_entity_poly.pdbx_strand_id
1 'polypeptide(L)'
;SPAVSAILENYDSENPGTRAKLVQMLNHGRLAGTGKMVILPVDQGFEHGPARSFAPNPVGYDPLYHWQLAIDAGLNAFAAPIGLLSAGAGRFAGQIPTILKVNSSNSHALNADQALTGSVEDALRLGCAAVGYTLYPGSDQQFDMQEKLRQLTKDARDAGLAVVVWSYPRGGGLSKDGETSLDVIAYAAHIAALMGAHVI
;
A
#
# COMPACT_ATOMS: atom_id res chain seq x y z
N SER A 1 -0.31 -6.47 -22.68
CA SER A 1 -1.40 -7.41 -23.01
C SER A 1 -2.72 -6.67 -23.13
N PRO A 2 -3.74 -7.22 -23.81
CA PRO A 2 -5.06 -6.59 -23.91
C PRO A 2 -5.69 -6.30 -22.54
N ALA A 3 -5.55 -7.20 -21.57
CA ALA A 3 -6.09 -7.01 -20.25
C ALA A 3 -5.45 -5.81 -19.50
N VAL A 4 -4.14 -5.66 -19.60
CA VAL A 4 -3.44 -4.51 -19.00
C VAL A 4 -3.80 -3.23 -19.75
N SER A 5 -3.91 -3.25 -21.08
CA SER A 5 -4.31 -2.06 -21.86
C SER A 5 -5.70 -1.57 -21.47
N ALA A 6 -6.67 -2.47 -21.35
CA ALA A 6 -8.03 -2.12 -20.91
C ALA A 6 -8.08 -1.50 -19.50
N ILE A 7 -7.22 -1.98 -18.57
CA ILE A 7 -7.10 -1.34 -17.25
C ILE A 7 -6.55 0.08 -17.40
N LEU A 8 -5.50 0.28 -18.20
CA LEU A 8 -4.82 1.56 -18.33
C LEU A 8 -5.66 2.63 -19.03
N GLU A 9 -6.70 2.28 -19.79
CA GLU A 9 -7.68 3.22 -20.34
C GLU A 9 -8.40 4.00 -19.22
N ASN A 10 -8.57 3.40 -18.03
CA ASN A 10 -9.15 4.09 -16.87
C ASN A 10 -8.20 5.11 -16.23
N TYR A 11 -6.95 5.16 -16.66
CA TYR A 11 -5.91 6.05 -16.13
C TYR A 11 -5.37 7.02 -17.19
N ASP A 12 -6.16 7.33 -18.22
CA ASP A 12 -5.74 8.23 -19.31
C ASP A 12 -5.49 9.67 -18.83
N SER A 13 -6.10 10.06 -17.72
CA SER A 13 -5.87 11.36 -17.07
C SER A 13 -4.59 11.42 -16.23
N GLU A 14 -3.91 10.29 -16.02
CA GLU A 14 -2.68 10.23 -15.23
C GLU A 14 -1.44 10.55 -16.08
N ASN A 15 -0.40 11.09 -15.40
CA ASN A 15 0.87 11.35 -16.08
C ASN A 15 1.59 10.07 -16.51
N PRO A 16 2.52 10.16 -17.49
CA PRO A 16 3.24 8.99 -18.01
C PRO A 16 4.03 8.22 -16.95
N GLY A 17 4.59 8.91 -15.94
CA GLY A 17 5.35 8.26 -14.85
C GLY A 17 4.47 7.34 -14.02
N THR A 18 3.34 7.83 -13.54
CA THR A 18 2.34 7.04 -12.78
C THR A 18 1.83 5.86 -13.60
N ARG A 19 1.49 6.08 -14.87
CA ARG A 19 1.06 5.00 -15.77
C ARG A 19 2.14 3.93 -15.96
N ALA A 20 3.41 4.34 -16.13
CA ALA A 20 4.54 3.40 -16.23
C ALA A 20 4.70 2.54 -14.97
N LYS A 21 4.48 3.12 -13.77
CA LYS A 21 4.52 2.39 -12.50
C LYS A 21 3.38 1.37 -12.36
N LEU A 22 2.17 1.73 -12.79
CA LEU A 22 1.05 0.77 -12.86
C LEU A 22 1.36 -0.37 -13.82
N VAL A 23 1.90 -0.08 -15.01
CA VAL A 23 2.36 -1.09 -15.98
C VAL A 23 3.43 -1.99 -15.39
N GLN A 24 4.40 -1.42 -14.65
CA GLN A 24 5.45 -2.18 -13.99
C GLN A 24 4.88 -3.23 -13.04
N MET A 25 3.93 -2.86 -12.18
CA MET A 25 3.29 -3.78 -11.25
C MET A 25 2.40 -4.81 -11.95
N LEU A 26 1.59 -4.40 -12.93
CA LEU A 26 0.67 -5.29 -13.67
C LEU A 26 1.39 -6.31 -14.55
N ASN A 27 2.63 -6.05 -14.97
CA ASN A 27 3.44 -6.94 -15.80
C ASN A 27 4.56 -7.64 -15.02
N HIS A 28 4.54 -7.61 -13.69
CA HIS A 28 5.51 -8.34 -12.87
C HIS A 28 4.91 -9.62 -12.28
N GLY A 29 5.79 -10.58 -12.01
CA GLY A 29 5.46 -11.83 -11.31
C GLY A 29 4.64 -12.82 -12.15
N ARG A 30 4.05 -13.81 -11.46
CA ARG A 30 3.32 -14.92 -12.12
C ARG A 30 2.02 -14.48 -12.80
N LEU A 31 1.43 -13.37 -12.34
CA LEU A 31 0.20 -12.83 -12.92
C LEU A 31 0.47 -11.74 -13.97
N ALA A 32 1.73 -11.59 -14.40
CA ALA A 32 2.13 -10.60 -15.39
C ALA A 32 1.23 -10.63 -16.63
N GLY A 33 0.68 -9.49 -16.99
CA GLY A 33 -0.14 -9.33 -18.18
C GLY A 33 -1.57 -9.87 -18.11
N THR A 34 -1.98 -10.48 -17.00
CA THR A 34 -3.35 -11.01 -16.84
C THR A 34 -4.39 -9.96 -16.45
N GLY A 35 -3.95 -8.74 -16.06
CA GLY A 35 -4.81 -7.72 -15.47
C GLY A 35 -5.12 -7.96 -13.99
N LYS A 36 -4.54 -8.99 -13.38
CA LYS A 36 -4.65 -9.30 -11.95
C LYS A 36 -3.36 -8.96 -11.23
N MET A 37 -3.45 -8.66 -9.93
CA MET A 37 -2.31 -8.27 -9.11
C MET A 37 -2.42 -8.91 -7.73
N VAL A 38 -1.31 -9.49 -7.25
CA VAL A 38 -1.14 -9.92 -5.86
C VAL A 38 0.04 -9.18 -5.27
N ILE A 39 -0.22 -8.47 -4.18
CA ILE A 39 0.77 -7.69 -3.44
C ILE A 39 0.95 -8.36 -2.08
N LEU A 40 2.20 -8.58 -1.65
CA LEU A 40 2.51 -8.97 -0.27
C LEU A 40 2.64 -7.72 0.59
N PRO A 41 1.68 -7.40 1.48
CA PRO A 41 1.87 -6.35 2.45
C PRO A 41 2.43 -6.94 3.75
N VAL A 42 3.50 -6.35 4.29
CA VAL A 42 4.08 -6.73 5.58
C VAL A 42 4.32 -5.49 6.41
N ASP A 43 3.42 -5.24 7.35
CA ASP A 43 3.57 -4.21 8.39
C ASP A 43 3.57 -4.81 9.81
N GLN A 44 3.55 -6.13 9.90
CA GLN A 44 3.72 -6.87 11.14
C GLN A 44 5.05 -6.50 11.80
N GLY A 45 5.04 -6.42 13.11
CA GLY A 45 6.14 -5.87 13.88
C GLY A 45 6.01 -4.38 14.14
N PHE A 46 5.24 -3.65 13.35
CA PHE A 46 4.81 -2.26 13.57
C PHE A 46 3.33 -2.21 14.01
N GLU A 47 2.42 -2.51 13.09
CA GLU A 47 0.96 -2.50 13.36
C GLU A 47 0.56 -3.53 14.43
N HIS A 48 1.15 -4.70 14.36
CA HIS A 48 0.97 -5.79 15.32
C HIS A 48 2.33 -6.18 15.89
N GLY A 49 2.46 -6.24 17.21
CA GLY A 49 3.73 -6.50 17.88
C GLY A 49 4.54 -7.68 17.28
N PRO A 50 5.88 -7.58 17.22
CA PRO A 50 6.71 -8.55 16.50
C PRO A 50 6.63 -9.95 17.09
N ALA A 51 6.60 -10.11 18.42
CA ALA A 51 6.49 -11.42 19.05
C ALA A 51 5.19 -12.12 18.66
N ARG A 52 4.07 -11.42 18.70
CA ARG A 52 2.76 -11.95 18.28
C ARG A 52 2.76 -12.41 16.81
N SER A 53 3.44 -11.64 15.96
CA SER A 53 3.40 -11.85 14.51
C SER A 53 4.40 -12.90 14.04
N PHE A 54 5.61 -12.94 14.61
CA PHE A 54 6.73 -13.71 14.07
C PHE A 54 7.14 -14.90 14.93
N ALA A 55 6.74 -14.99 16.20
CA ALA A 55 7.11 -16.15 17.03
C ALA A 55 6.69 -17.51 16.43
N PRO A 56 5.52 -17.64 15.74
CA PRO A 56 5.16 -18.90 15.08
C PRO A 56 6.06 -19.26 13.88
N ASN A 57 6.73 -18.24 13.29
CA ASN A 57 7.70 -18.41 12.21
C ASN A 57 8.89 -17.48 12.44
N PRO A 58 9.89 -17.88 13.25
CA PRO A 58 10.97 -17.00 13.69
C PRO A 58 11.82 -16.40 12.57
N VAL A 59 11.90 -17.02 11.39
CA VAL A 59 12.60 -16.40 10.24
C VAL A 59 11.96 -15.09 9.80
N GLY A 60 10.69 -14.86 10.14
CA GLY A 60 9.99 -13.59 9.89
C GLY A 60 10.55 -12.39 10.66
N TYR A 61 11.40 -12.58 11.68
CA TYR A 61 12.13 -11.48 12.31
C TYR A 61 13.21 -10.88 11.40
N ASP A 62 13.69 -11.64 10.40
CA ASP A 62 14.63 -11.12 9.40
C ASP A 62 13.85 -10.37 8.31
N PRO A 63 14.07 -9.06 8.12
CA PRO A 63 13.41 -8.29 7.05
C PRO A 63 13.69 -8.84 5.66
N LEU A 64 14.84 -9.47 5.42
CA LEU A 64 15.19 -10.03 4.11
C LEU A 64 14.36 -11.27 3.75
N TYR A 65 13.83 -11.98 4.74
CA TYR A 65 12.92 -13.09 4.53
C TYR A 65 11.67 -12.67 3.76
N HIS A 66 11.07 -11.53 4.09
CA HIS A 66 9.85 -11.05 3.44
C HIS A 66 10.09 -10.62 1.99
N TRP A 67 11.25 -10.02 1.71
CA TRP A 67 11.68 -9.73 0.35
C TRP A 67 11.80 -10.99 -0.49
N GLN A 68 12.54 -11.98 0.03
CA GLN A 68 12.75 -13.24 -0.66
C GLN A 68 11.43 -13.98 -0.88
N LEU A 69 10.56 -14.01 0.14
CA LEU A 69 9.24 -14.62 0.05
C LEU A 69 8.40 -14.00 -1.09
N ALA A 70 8.38 -12.69 -1.21
CA ALA A 70 7.63 -12.01 -2.27
C ALA A 70 8.17 -12.34 -3.66
N ILE A 71 9.50 -12.42 -3.80
CA ILE A 71 10.19 -12.76 -5.05
C ILE A 71 9.93 -14.22 -5.42
N ASP A 72 10.15 -15.16 -4.51
CA ASP A 72 9.99 -16.61 -4.75
C ASP A 72 8.54 -16.99 -5.06
N ALA A 73 7.59 -16.33 -4.41
CA ALA A 73 6.18 -16.47 -4.70
C ALA A 73 5.78 -15.88 -6.08
N GLY A 74 6.65 -15.06 -6.68
CA GLY A 74 6.40 -14.41 -7.97
C GLY A 74 5.25 -13.42 -7.91
N LEU A 75 5.22 -12.59 -6.86
CA LEU A 75 4.17 -11.60 -6.65
C LEU A 75 4.39 -10.36 -7.50
N ASN A 76 3.33 -9.57 -7.68
CA ASN A 76 3.38 -8.35 -8.49
C ASN A 76 4.09 -7.20 -7.79
N ALA A 77 4.01 -7.13 -6.46
CA ALA A 77 4.68 -6.11 -5.66
C ALA A 77 4.86 -6.56 -4.20
N PHE A 78 5.77 -5.89 -3.51
CA PHE A 78 6.00 -6.01 -2.08
C PHE A 78 5.78 -4.66 -1.41
N ALA A 79 4.93 -4.61 -0.39
CA ALA A 79 4.58 -3.41 0.35
C ALA A 79 5.01 -3.51 1.80
N ALA A 80 5.77 -2.53 2.31
CA ALA A 80 6.21 -2.54 3.69
C ALA A 80 6.59 -1.13 4.19
N PRO A 81 6.71 -0.93 5.53
CA PRO A 81 7.25 0.28 6.13
C PRO A 81 8.71 0.52 5.74
N ILE A 82 9.14 1.77 5.90
CA ILE A 82 10.45 2.25 5.45
C ILE A 82 11.64 1.42 5.97
N GLY A 83 11.63 1.02 7.25
CA GLY A 83 12.72 0.24 7.84
C GLY A 83 12.88 -1.13 7.19
N LEU A 84 11.76 -1.80 6.90
CA LEU A 84 11.76 -3.12 6.29
C LEU A 84 12.18 -3.04 4.81
N LEU A 85 11.69 -2.04 4.06
CA LEU A 85 12.13 -1.83 2.67
C LEU A 85 13.60 -1.45 2.60
N SER A 86 14.07 -0.54 3.45
CA SER A 86 15.47 -0.10 3.46
C SER A 86 16.47 -1.25 3.68
N ALA A 87 16.10 -2.24 4.49
CA ALA A 87 16.96 -3.38 4.77
C ALA A 87 17.29 -4.22 3.53
N GLY A 88 16.38 -4.28 2.55
CA GLY A 88 16.54 -5.11 1.35
C GLY A 88 16.67 -4.34 0.04
N ALA A 89 16.39 -3.03 0.01
CA ALA A 89 16.26 -2.26 -1.23
C ALA A 89 17.50 -2.35 -2.15
N GLY A 90 18.71 -2.28 -1.58
CA GLY A 90 19.94 -2.41 -2.37
C GLY A 90 20.18 -3.85 -2.86
N ARG A 91 19.95 -4.84 -1.99
CA ARG A 91 20.17 -6.25 -2.32
C ARG A 91 19.22 -6.78 -3.39
N PHE A 92 17.96 -6.37 -3.33
CA PHE A 92 16.89 -6.85 -4.22
C PHE A 92 16.48 -5.83 -5.27
N ALA A 93 17.32 -4.82 -5.53
CA ALA A 93 17.03 -3.77 -6.51
C ALA A 93 16.61 -4.35 -7.87
N GLY A 94 15.46 -3.92 -8.36
CA GLY A 94 14.93 -4.34 -9.66
C GLY A 94 14.29 -5.74 -9.72
N GLN A 95 14.34 -6.52 -8.64
CA GLN A 95 13.82 -7.90 -8.64
C GLN A 95 12.30 -7.97 -8.38
N ILE A 96 11.73 -6.98 -7.74
CA ILE A 96 10.29 -6.86 -7.51
C ILE A 96 9.89 -5.38 -7.37
N PRO A 97 8.76 -4.93 -7.93
CA PRO A 97 8.21 -3.62 -7.64
C PRO A 97 7.89 -3.47 -6.16
N THR A 98 8.21 -2.32 -5.56
CA THR A 98 7.94 -2.05 -4.15
C THR A 98 6.96 -0.92 -3.94
N ILE A 99 6.25 -0.97 -2.83
CA ILE A 99 5.28 0.02 -2.37
C ILE A 99 5.70 0.45 -0.97
N LEU A 100 6.08 1.71 -0.78
CA LEU A 100 6.39 2.22 0.54
C LEU A 100 5.09 2.52 1.31
N LYS A 101 4.82 1.79 2.38
CA LYS A 101 3.74 2.14 3.31
C LYS A 101 4.16 3.36 4.12
N VAL A 102 3.51 4.51 3.86
CA VAL A 102 3.93 5.82 4.40
C VAL A 102 3.25 6.21 5.70
N ASN A 103 2.27 5.43 6.16
CA ASN A 103 1.67 5.64 7.48
C ASN A 103 1.49 4.32 8.23
N SER A 104 1.50 4.38 9.55
CA SER A 104 1.38 3.21 10.41
C SER A 104 0.72 3.57 11.74
N SER A 105 -0.06 2.63 12.27
CA SER A 105 -0.51 2.59 13.64
C SER A 105 0.32 1.57 14.45
N ASN A 106 -0.05 1.32 15.68
CA ASN A 106 0.50 0.21 16.47
C ASN A 106 -0.55 -0.33 17.43
N SER A 107 -0.31 -1.54 17.96
CA SER A 107 -1.25 -2.22 18.86
C SER A 107 -1.41 -1.59 20.25
N HIS A 108 -0.69 -0.54 20.57
CA HIS A 108 -0.85 0.25 21.80
C HIS A 108 -1.73 1.48 21.58
N ALA A 109 -2.07 1.82 20.33
CA ALA A 109 -2.95 2.93 20.03
C ALA A 109 -4.37 2.65 20.55
N LEU A 110 -4.96 3.65 21.20
CA LEU A 110 -6.33 3.56 21.76
C LEU A 110 -7.38 3.78 20.68
N ASN A 111 -7.07 4.60 19.68
CA ASN A 111 -8.00 5.02 18.64
C ASN A 111 -7.54 4.51 17.27
N ALA A 112 -8.48 4.42 16.32
CA ALA A 112 -8.19 4.13 14.93
C ALA A 112 -7.56 5.37 14.26
N ASP A 113 -6.23 5.46 14.31
CA ASP A 113 -5.41 6.55 13.78
C ASP A 113 -4.13 6.01 13.17
N GLN A 114 -3.49 6.80 12.32
CA GLN A 114 -2.26 6.46 11.61
C GLN A 114 -1.30 7.65 11.60
N ALA A 115 -0.07 7.44 12.06
CA ALA A 115 0.98 8.44 11.95
C ALA A 115 1.72 8.34 10.61
N LEU A 116 2.12 9.46 10.02
CA LEU A 116 3.03 9.44 8.87
C LEU A 116 4.41 8.94 9.31
N THR A 117 4.92 7.92 8.65
CA THR A 117 6.16 7.21 8.95
C THR A 117 7.09 7.10 7.75
N GLY A 118 6.73 7.70 6.63
CA GLY A 118 7.51 7.78 5.39
C GLY A 118 7.01 8.90 4.51
N SER A 119 7.72 9.18 3.44
CA SER A 119 7.41 10.25 2.48
C SER A 119 7.56 9.79 1.03
N VAL A 120 7.14 10.64 0.08
CA VAL A 120 7.35 10.44 -1.36
C VAL A 120 8.84 10.44 -1.70
N GLU A 121 9.62 11.29 -1.07
CA GLU A 121 11.08 11.35 -1.25
C GLU A 121 11.76 10.04 -0.80
N ASP A 122 11.29 9.45 0.30
CA ASP A 122 11.75 8.13 0.73
C ASP A 122 11.43 7.05 -0.30
N ALA A 123 10.22 7.07 -0.86
CA ALA A 123 9.82 6.13 -1.91
C ALA A 123 10.68 6.26 -3.16
N LEU A 124 10.99 7.48 -3.59
CA LEU A 124 11.89 7.74 -4.71
C LEU A 124 13.30 7.23 -4.42
N ARG A 125 13.85 7.54 -3.24
CA ARG A 125 15.18 7.10 -2.81
C ARG A 125 15.30 5.58 -2.77
N LEU A 126 14.23 4.88 -2.38
CA LEU A 126 14.16 3.41 -2.32
C LEU A 126 13.81 2.77 -3.66
N GLY A 127 13.56 3.54 -4.72
CA GLY A 127 13.21 3.02 -6.04
C GLY A 127 11.81 2.40 -6.10
N CYS A 128 10.89 2.83 -5.26
CA CYS A 128 9.53 2.29 -5.20
C CYS A 128 8.72 2.59 -6.47
N ALA A 129 7.79 1.71 -6.78
CA ALA A 129 6.79 1.92 -7.83
C ALA A 129 5.58 2.73 -7.32
N ALA A 130 5.30 2.66 -6.03
CA ALA A 130 4.14 3.30 -5.43
C ALA A 130 4.40 3.71 -3.99
N VAL A 131 3.56 4.61 -3.49
CA VAL A 131 3.33 4.83 -2.07
C VAL A 131 2.03 4.16 -1.64
N GLY A 132 1.99 3.68 -0.39
CA GLY A 132 0.84 3.01 0.19
C GLY A 132 0.35 3.74 1.44
N TYR A 133 -0.96 3.91 1.58
CA TYR A 133 -1.58 4.65 2.68
C TYR A 133 -2.74 3.86 3.27
N THR A 134 -2.86 3.83 4.59
CA THR A 134 -4.02 3.29 5.29
C THR A 134 -4.96 4.42 5.69
N LEU A 135 -6.23 4.28 5.31
CA LEU A 135 -7.31 5.21 5.64
C LEU A 135 -8.36 4.49 6.50
N TYR A 136 -8.87 5.16 7.53
CA TYR A 136 -9.95 4.65 8.38
C TYR A 136 -11.20 5.53 8.27
N PRO A 137 -12.05 5.35 7.24
CA PRO A 137 -13.38 5.97 7.22
C PRO A 137 -14.19 5.47 8.43
N GLY A 138 -14.75 6.40 9.20
CA GLY A 138 -15.43 6.11 10.47
C GLY A 138 -14.60 6.39 11.73
N SER A 139 -13.30 6.68 11.58
CA SER A 139 -12.45 7.14 12.69
C SER A 139 -12.75 8.60 13.05
N ASP A 140 -12.53 8.96 14.32
CA ASP A 140 -12.58 10.35 14.78
C ASP A 140 -11.47 11.21 14.11
N GLN A 141 -10.42 10.58 13.61
CA GLN A 141 -9.30 11.21 12.90
C GLN A 141 -9.44 11.18 11.37
N GLN A 142 -10.59 10.73 10.85
CA GLN A 142 -10.76 10.48 9.42
C GLN A 142 -10.49 11.70 8.53
N PHE A 143 -10.86 12.90 8.96
CA PHE A 143 -10.68 14.11 8.15
C PHE A 143 -9.21 14.52 8.07
N ASP A 144 -8.47 14.46 9.16
CA ASP A 144 -7.02 14.67 9.17
C ASP A 144 -6.30 13.63 8.29
N MET A 145 -6.71 12.37 8.37
CA MET A 145 -6.19 11.31 7.50
C MET A 145 -6.51 11.56 6.02
N GLN A 146 -7.70 12.08 5.70
CA GLN A 146 -8.09 12.44 4.32
C GLN A 146 -7.25 13.61 3.79
N GLU A 147 -7.02 14.64 4.60
CA GLU A 147 -6.17 15.78 4.21
C GLU A 147 -4.73 15.31 3.92
N LYS A 148 -4.17 14.47 4.78
CA LYS A 148 -2.84 13.86 4.57
C LYS A 148 -2.81 12.99 3.32
N LEU A 149 -3.83 12.18 3.09
CA LEU A 149 -3.93 11.37 1.86
C LEU A 149 -4.01 12.25 0.62
N ARG A 150 -4.79 13.34 0.66
CA ARG A 150 -4.89 14.26 -0.49
C ARG A 150 -3.55 14.91 -0.81
N GLN A 151 -2.79 15.31 0.20
CA GLN A 151 -1.45 15.84 -0.01
C GLN A 151 -0.52 14.76 -0.58
N LEU A 152 -0.53 13.58 0.00
CA LEU A 152 0.27 12.45 -0.48
C LEU A 152 -0.03 12.09 -1.93
N THR A 153 -1.31 12.04 -2.33
CA THR A 153 -1.69 11.72 -3.72
C THR A 153 -1.19 12.77 -4.69
N LYS A 154 -1.21 14.05 -4.29
CA LYS A 154 -0.63 15.12 -5.10
C LYS A 154 0.88 14.92 -5.28
N ASP A 155 1.61 14.77 -4.19
CA ASP A 155 3.06 14.67 -4.21
C ASP A 155 3.53 13.41 -4.96
N ALA A 156 2.84 12.28 -4.76
CA ALA A 156 3.12 11.03 -5.48
C ALA A 156 2.90 11.18 -7.00
N ARG A 157 1.82 11.83 -7.41
CA ARG A 157 1.56 12.13 -8.84
C ARG A 157 2.62 13.04 -9.42
N ASP A 158 2.98 14.10 -8.74
CA ASP A 158 4.04 15.03 -9.19
C ASP A 158 5.39 14.29 -9.37
N ALA A 159 5.62 13.26 -8.55
CA ALA A 159 6.80 12.39 -8.62
C ALA A 159 6.66 11.21 -9.62
N GLY A 160 5.50 11.02 -10.24
CA GLY A 160 5.23 9.91 -11.17
C GLY A 160 5.09 8.55 -10.49
N LEU A 161 4.71 8.51 -9.20
CA LEU A 161 4.46 7.29 -8.45
C LEU A 161 2.97 6.94 -8.46
N ALA A 162 2.66 5.64 -8.39
CA ALA A 162 1.30 5.18 -8.13
C ALA A 162 0.93 5.33 -6.64
N VAL A 163 -0.37 5.35 -6.34
CA VAL A 163 -0.91 5.41 -4.97
C VAL A 163 -1.80 4.21 -4.72
N VAL A 164 -1.47 3.45 -3.67
CA VAL A 164 -2.22 2.29 -3.19
C VAL A 164 -2.86 2.65 -1.85
N VAL A 165 -4.15 2.46 -1.69
CA VAL A 165 -4.85 2.78 -0.43
C VAL A 165 -5.52 1.55 0.16
N TRP A 166 -5.16 1.24 1.39
CA TRP A 166 -5.92 0.31 2.23
C TRP A 166 -7.00 1.11 2.96
N SER A 167 -8.24 1.05 2.46
CA SER A 167 -9.38 1.75 3.04
C SER A 167 -10.18 0.81 3.93
N TYR A 168 -9.94 0.89 5.23
CA TYR A 168 -10.61 0.07 6.23
C TYR A 168 -11.70 0.88 6.94
N PRO A 169 -12.99 0.56 6.77
CA PRO A 169 -14.04 1.20 7.56
C PRO A 169 -13.89 0.77 9.02
N ARG A 170 -13.33 1.64 9.83
CA ARG A 170 -13.05 1.42 11.27
C ARG A 170 -13.20 2.71 12.06
N GLY A 171 -13.62 2.59 13.32
CA GLY A 171 -13.69 3.70 14.26
C GLY A 171 -15.00 3.77 15.02
N GLY A 172 -15.10 4.74 15.95
CA GLY A 172 -16.25 4.89 16.85
C GLY A 172 -17.58 5.17 16.16
N GLY A 173 -17.56 5.63 14.90
CA GLY A 173 -18.75 5.86 14.08
C GLY A 173 -19.36 4.61 13.46
N LEU A 174 -18.75 3.43 13.61
CA LEU A 174 -19.18 2.17 13.00
C LEU A 174 -19.34 1.06 14.03
N SER A 175 -20.37 0.23 13.87
CA SER A 175 -20.47 -1.03 14.61
C SER A 175 -19.56 -2.09 13.99
N LYS A 176 -19.23 -3.13 14.76
CA LYS A 176 -18.41 -4.25 14.23
C LYS A 176 -19.04 -4.94 13.01
N ASP A 177 -20.34 -5.13 13.03
CA ASP A 177 -21.07 -5.70 11.89
C ASP A 177 -21.10 -4.71 10.71
N GLY A 178 -21.18 -3.41 10.98
CA GLY A 178 -21.14 -2.34 9.97
C GLY A 178 -19.79 -2.28 9.25
N GLU A 179 -18.67 -2.56 9.92
CA GLU A 179 -17.34 -2.56 9.31
C GLU A 179 -17.22 -3.52 8.11
N THR A 180 -18.08 -4.54 8.02
CA THR A 180 -18.06 -5.56 6.95
C THR A 180 -19.27 -5.51 6.03
N SER A 181 -20.18 -4.55 6.19
CA SER A 181 -21.34 -4.41 5.33
C SER A 181 -20.96 -3.87 3.95
N LEU A 182 -21.67 -4.34 2.91
CA LEU A 182 -21.34 -4.02 1.51
C LEU A 182 -21.35 -2.52 1.21
N ASP A 183 -22.35 -1.81 1.69
CA ASP A 183 -22.51 -0.37 1.48
C ASP A 183 -21.39 0.44 2.15
N VAL A 184 -20.97 0.05 3.35
CA VAL A 184 -19.89 0.70 4.10
C VAL A 184 -18.53 0.44 3.42
N ILE A 185 -18.27 -0.82 3.00
CA ILE A 185 -17.03 -1.16 2.27
C ILE A 185 -16.98 -0.43 0.92
N ALA A 186 -18.09 -0.42 0.17
CA ALA A 186 -18.17 0.29 -1.10
C ALA A 186 -17.96 1.80 -0.92
N TYR A 187 -18.53 2.38 0.12
CA TYR A 187 -18.34 3.80 0.44
C TYR A 187 -16.88 4.11 0.83
N ALA A 188 -16.27 3.28 1.65
CA ALA A 188 -14.87 3.44 2.04
C ALA A 188 -13.92 3.36 0.82
N ALA A 189 -14.18 2.45 -0.11
CA ALA A 189 -13.43 2.36 -1.36
C ALA A 189 -13.65 3.58 -2.24
N HIS A 190 -14.88 4.07 -2.33
CA HIS A 190 -15.23 5.24 -3.12
C HIS A 190 -14.57 6.53 -2.60
N ILE A 191 -14.49 6.71 -1.27
CA ILE A 191 -13.76 7.81 -0.65
C ILE A 191 -12.30 7.78 -1.10
N ALA A 192 -11.63 6.64 -1.03
CA ALA A 192 -10.24 6.49 -1.45
C ALA A 192 -10.06 6.81 -2.95
N ALA A 193 -10.98 6.35 -3.80
CA ALA A 193 -10.97 6.65 -5.23
C ALA A 193 -11.07 8.16 -5.51
N LEU A 194 -12.01 8.86 -4.84
CA LEU A 194 -12.19 10.30 -4.99
C LEU A 194 -11.00 11.12 -4.46
N MET A 195 -10.21 10.54 -3.55
CA MET A 195 -8.96 11.14 -3.05
C MET A 195 -7.77 10.94 -4.01
N GLY A 196 -7.94 10.14 -5.05
CA GLY A 196 -6.95 9.93 -6.10
C GLY A 196 -6.12 8.64 -5.95
N ALA A 197 -6.62 7.64 -5.23
CA ALA A 197 -6.02 6.31 -5.21
C ALA A 197 -6.08 5.65 -6.60
N HIS A 198 -5.00 4.96 -6.98
CA HIS A 198 -4.95 4.19 -8.22
C HIS A 198 -5.31 2.72 -7.99
N VAL A 199 -5.00 2.19 -6.79
CA VAL A 199 -5.34 0.84 -6.35
C VAL A 199 -5.93 0.92 -4.94
N ILE A 200 -7.05 0.21 -4.69
CA ILE A 200 -7.76 0.22 -3.42
C ILE A 200 -8.02 -1.22 -2.98
#